data_5493f2336330f56810335503db8b807a
#
_entry.id   5493f2336330f56810335503db8b807a
#
_cell.length_a   1.000
_cell.length_b   1.000
_cell.length_c   1.000
_cell.angle_alpha   90.00
_cell.angle_beta   90.00
_cell.angle_gamma   90.00
#
_symmetry.space_group_name_H-M   'P 1'
#
loop_
_entity.id
_entity.type
_entity.pdbx_description
1 polymer ?
#
loop_
_entity_poly.entity_id
_entity_poly.type
_entity_poly.pdbx_seq_one_letter_code
_entity_poly.pdbx_strand_id
1 'polypeptide(L)'
;LYIVTFGSFIGFSMALPLSMKVIFGVSHVPDANGVMQHTLNNPNAPTILAYAWIGPFVGAATRPIGGWISDKVGGSIVTQVITAVMALAAVAVGYVMMLAYGSATPEQYFPMFLGLFLVLFFASGIGNGSTFRTIGVIFDRAQAGPVLGWTSAVAAYGAFIAPVLIGQYIKAGAPQLAFYGFAVFYALCLVLNWWFYLRGNAYVKNP
;
A
#
# COMPACT_ATOMS: atom_id res chain seq x y z
N LEU A 1 -9.04 -10.26 -3.24
CA LEU A 1 -9.25 -8.84 -2.92
C LEU A 1 -8.74 -8.48 -1.53
N TYR A 2 -8.89 -9.34 -0.50
CA TYR A 2 -8.43 -9.01 0.85
C TYR A 2 -6.91 -8.82 0.96
N ILE A 3 -6.12 -9.47 0.10
CA ILE A 3 -4.67 -9.22 -0.02
C ILE A 3 -4.39 -7.78 -0.46
N VAL A 4 -5.20 -7.21 -1.37
CA VAL A 4 -5.04 -5.82 -1.83
C VAL A 4 -5.20 -4.84 -0.68
N THR A 5 -6.21 -5.02 0.14
CA THR A 5 -6.56 -4.08 1.20
C THR A 5 -5.79 -4.35 2.48
N PHE A 6 -5.98 -5.50 3.09
CA PHE A 6 -5.33 -5.85 4.36
C PHE A 6 -3.84 -6.21 4.18
N GLY A 7 -3.50 -6.97 3.14
CA GLY A 7 -2.11 -7.32 2.84
C GLY A 7 -1.25 -6.09 2.57
N SER A 8 -1.78 -5.13 1.78
CA SER A 8 -1.11 -3.87 1.53
C SER A 8 -0.99 -3.01 2.79
N PHE A 9 -2.03 -2.96 3.62
CA PHE A 9 -1.99 -2.24 4.90
C PHE A 9 -0.84 -2.73 5.79
N ILE A 10 -0.73 -4.05 6.00
CA ILE A 10 0.34 -4.63 6.81
C ILE A 10 1.70 -4.44 6.11
N GLY A 11 1.76 -4.69 4.81
CA GLY A 11 2.98 -4.52 4.03
C GLY A 11 3.52 -3.10 4.08
N PHE A 12 2.67 -2.11 3.93
CA PHE A 12 3.05 -0.69 4.02
C PHE A 12 3.45 -0.27 5.43
N SER A 13 2.89 -0.90 6.47
CA SER A 13 3.31 -0.66 7.86
C SER A 13 4.78 -1.02 8.09
N MET A 14 5.28 -2.04 7.38
CA MET A 14 6.70 -2.42 7.39
C MET A 14 7.53 -1.64 6.36
N ALA A 15 6.94 -1.32 5.22
CA ALA A 15 7.60 -0.64 4.11
C ALA A 15 7.92 0.83 4.41
N LEU A 16 7.05 1.54 5.14
CA LEU A 16 7.25 2.96 5.46
C LEU A 16 8.54 3.18 6.26
N PRO A 17 8.77 2.56 7.44
CA PRO A 17 10.01 2.75 8.18
C PRO A 17 11.24 2.23 7.42
N LEU A 18 11.11 1.17 6.62
CA LEU A 18 12.19 0.69 5.77
C LEU A 18 12.59 1.74 4.73
N SER A 19 11.62 2.30 4.01
CA SER A 19 11.87 3.35 3.00
C SER A 19 12.44 4.61 3.62
N MET A 20 11.95 5.01 4.80
CA MET A 20 12.52 6.13 5.55
C MET A 20 13.99 5.92 5.87
N LYS A 21 14.37 4.70 6.29
CA LYS A 21 15.75 4.36 6.65
C LYS A 21 16.67 4.33 5.43
N VAL A 22 16.26 3.69 4.34
CA VAL A 22 17.17 3.37 3.20
C VAL A 22 17.12 4.39 2.07
N ILE A 23 16.06 5.19 1.97
CA ILE A 23 15.95 6.25 0.95
C ILE A 23 16.28 7.62 1.56
N PHE A 24 15.64 7.97 2.66
CA PHE A 24 15.76 9.29 3.27
C PHE A 24 16.83 9.38 4.36
N GLY A 25 17.18 8.24 4.97
CA GLY A 25 18.23 8.16 6.00
C GLY A 25 19.65 8.15 5.47
N VAL A 26 19.82 8.11 4.14
CA VAL A 26 21.10 8.00 3.46
C VAL A 26 21.26 9.18 2.51
N SER A 27 22.44 9.76 2.43
CA SER A 27 22.78 10.77 1.41
C SER A 27 23.15 10.05 0.11
N HIS A 28 22.64 10.56 -1.00
CA HIS A 28 22.91 10.07 -2.34
C HIS A 28 23.80 11.07 -3.06
N VAL A 29 25.11 10.82 -3.09
CA VAL A 29 26.10 11.75 -3.65
C VAL A 29 26.83 11.07 -4.80
N PRO A 30 26.96 11.72 -5.97
CA PRO A 30 27.77 11.18 -7.06
C PRO A 30 29.23 11.15 -6.67
N ASP A 31 29.93 10.05 -7.01
CA ASP A 31 31.37 9.95 -6.90
C ASP A 31 32.07 10.74 -8.04
N ALA A 32 33.42 10.68 -8.07
CA ALA A 32 34.22 11.34 -9.10
C ALA A 32 33.91 10.86 -10.54
N ASN A 33 33.27 9.71 -10.69
CA ASN A 33 32.88 9.12 -11.99
C ASN A 33 31.39 9.37 -12.31
N GLY A 34 30.65 10.11 -11.46
CA GLY A 34 29.23 10.38 -11.62
C GLY A 34 28.31 9.24 -11.16
N VAL A 35 28.83 8.21 -10.50
CA VAL A 35 28.06 7.08 -9.96
C VAL A 35 27.52 7.48 -8.58
N MET A 36 26.19 7.36 -8.40
CA MET A 36 25.55 7.68 -7.11
C MET A 36 25.98 6.71 -6.02
N GLN A 37 26.56 7.27 -4.95
CA GLN A 37 26.89 6.54 -3.73
C GLN A 37 25.76 6.73 -2.69
N HIS A 38 25.37 5.65 -2.05
CA HIS A 38 24.23 5.59 -1.12
C HIS A 38 24.65 5.18 0.30
N THR A 39 25.83 5.58 0.74
CA THR A 39 26.48 5.08 1.96
C THR A 39 26.63 6.11 3.08
N LEU A 40 26.46 7.37 2.79
CA LEU A 40 26.62 8.44 3.78
C LEU A 40 25.33 8.65 4.56
N ASN A 41 25.43 8.81 5.88
CA ASN A 41 24.27 9.17 6.70
C ASN A 41 23.78 10.59 6.33
N ASN A 42 22.48 10.73 6.13
CA ASN A 42 21.86 12.03 5.89
C ASN A 42 21.61 12.72 7.25
N PRO A 43 22.26 13.86 7.55
CA PRO A 43 22.06 14.58 8.81
C PRO A 43 20.65 15.18 8.93
N ASN A 44 19.96 15.42 7.81
CA ASN A 44 18.61 15.97 7.74
C ASN A 44 17.54 14.89 7.60
N ALA A 45 17.89 13.62 7.85
CA ALA A 45 16.97 12.50 7.73
C ALA A 45 15.74 12.67 8.64
N PRO A 46 14.53 12.39 8.13
CA PRO A 46 13.33 12.41 8.96
C PRO A 46 13.39 11.32 10.04
N THR A 47 13.03 11.67 11.27
CA THR A 47 13.05 10.74 12.39
C THR A 47 11.99 9.67 12.23
N ILE A 48 12.41 8.40 12.10
CA ILE A 48 11.49 7.27 11.86
C ILE A 48 10.40 7.17 12.93
N LEU A 49 10.77 7.30 14.21
CA LEU A 49 9.84 7.20 15.34
C LEU A 49 8.75 8.28 15.32
N ALA A 50 9.03 9.44 14.73
CA ALA A 50 8.06 10.53 14.66
C ALA A 50 6.95 10.26 13.63
N TYR A 51 7.22 9.51 12.56
CA TYR A 51 6.32 9.38 11.41
C TYR A 51 5.81 7.96 11.15
N ALA A 52 6.56 6.91 11.53
CA ALA A 52 6.24 5.54 11.16
C ALA A 52 4.88 5.03 11.70
N TRP A 53 4.42 5.54 12.83
CA TRP A 53 3.14 5.16 13.46
C TRP A 53 1.92 5.81 12.80
N ILE A 54 2.10 6.99 12.13
CA ILE A 54 0.99 7.79 11.59
C ILE A 54 0.24 7.01 10.50
N GLY A 55 0.96 6.34 9.62
CA GLY A 55 0.37 5.53 8.55
C GLY A 55 -0.55 4.43 9.09
N PRO A 56 -0.03 3.49 9.92
CA PRO A 56 -0.85 2.46 10.55
C PRO A 56 -2.03 3.02 11.34
N PHE A 57 -1.87 4.14 12.04
CA PHE A 57 -2.95 4.80 12.77
C PHE A 57 -4.06 5.28 11.82
N VAL A 58 -3.71 6.01 10.76
CA VAL A 58 -4.67 6.49 9.74
C VAL A 58 -5.42 5.32 9.12
N GLY A 59 -4.70 4.27 8.69
CA GLY A 59 -5.33 3.10 8.09
C GLY A 59 -6.23 2.33 9.06
N ALA A 60 -5.87 2.22 10.34
CA ALA A 60 -6.73 1.59 11.34
C ALA A 60 -7.99 2.41 11.62
N ALA A 61 -7.86 3.74 11.76
CA ALA A 61 -8.98 4.64 12.04
C ALA A 61 -10.00 4.73 10.89
N THR A 62 -9.58 4.46 9.66
CA THR A 62 -10.46 4.55 8.48
C THR A 62 -11.22 3.26 8.17
N ARG A 63 -10.90 2.12 8.81
CA ARG A 63 -11.61 0.84 8.62
C ARG A 63 -13.12 0.92 8.90
N PRO A 64 -13.58 1.47 10.05
CA PRO A 64 -15.00 1.60 10.31
C PRO A 64 -15.73 2.44 9.25
N ILE A 65 -15.07 3.50 8.76
CA ILE A 65 -15.61 4.37 7.71
C ILE A 65 -15.83 3.56 6.43
N GLY A 66 -14.87 2.69 6.06
CA GLY A 66 -14.98 1.80 4.90
C GLY A 66 -16.17 0.85 5.01
N GLY A 67 -16.38 0.23 6.17
CA GLY A 67 -17.55 -0.61 6.45
C GLY A 67 -18.86 0.17 6.30
N TRP A 68 -18.97 1.33 6.95
CA TRP A 68 -20.16 2.18 6.90
C TRP A 68 -20.49 2.67 5.48
N ILE A 69 -19.52 3.08 4.69
CA ILE A 69 -19.75 3.46 3.29
C ILE A 69 -20.22 2.23 2.49
N SER A 70 -19.61 1.08 2.72
CA SER A 70 -19.95 -0.17 2.03
C SER A 70 -21.37 -0.65 2.34
N ASP A 71 -21.89 -0.38 3.53
CA ASP A 71 -23.28 -0.68 3.87
C ASP A 71 -24.29 0.13 3.04
N LYS A 72 -23.88 1.30 2.55
CA LYS A 72 -24.75 2.19 1.77
C LYS A 72 -24.66 1.95 0.27
N VAL A 73 -23.45 1.75 -0.26
CA VAL A 73 -23.22 1.69 -1.72
C VAL A 73 -22.78 0.32 -2.23
N GLY A 74 -22.54 -0.63 -1.33
CA GLY A 74 -22.01 -1.97 -1.63
C GLY A 74 -20.49 -2.05 -1.55
N GLY A 75 -20.00 -3.17 -1.04
CA GLY A 75 -18.58 -3.34 -0.74
C GLY A 75 -17.70 -3.38 -1.98
N SER A 76 -18.19 -3.97 -3.07
CA SER A 76 -17.37 -4.10 -4.29
C SER A 76 -17.16 -2.78 -5.02
N ILE A 77 -18.12 -1.86 -4.98
CA ILE A 77 -17.93 -0.50 -5.52
C ILE A 77 -16.87 0.25 -4.70
N VAL A 78 -16.97 0.20 -3.37
CA VAL A 78 -15.97 0.84 -2.50
C VAL A 78 -14.59 0.24 -2.75
N THR A 79 -14.47 -1.09 -2.78
CA THR A 79 -13.22 -1.79 -3.08
C THR A 79 -12.67 -1.39 -4.46
N GLN A 80 -13.52 -1.24 -5.48
CA GLN A 80 -13.11 -0.82 -6.82
C GLN A 80 -12.47 0.57 -6.80
N VAL A 81 -13.18 1.55 -6.22
CA VAL A 81 -12.70 2.94 -6.16
C VAL A 81 -11.39 3.03 -5.38
N ILE A 82 -11.34 2.39 -4.20
CA ILE A 82 -10.17 2.45 -3.33
C ILE A 82 -8.97 1.75 -3.95
N THR A 83 -9.17 0.61 -4.62
CA THR A 83 -8.07 -0.07 -5.33
C THR A 83 -7.53 0.78 -6.48
N ALA A 84 -8.39 1.53 -7.19
CA ALA A 84 -7.94 2.48 -8.21
C ALA A 84 -7.10 3.62 -7.60
N VAL A 85 -7.54 4.19 -6.46
CA VAL A 85 -6.77 5.19 -5.71
C VAL A 85 -5.42 4.62 -5.28
N MET A 86 -5.38 3.39 -4.77
CA MET A 86 -4.13 2.72 -4.38
C MET A 86 -3.19 2.50 -5.56
N ALA A 87 -3.72 2.14 -6.74
CA ALA A 87 -2.90 1.97 -7.95
C ALA A 87 -2.24 3.29 -8.36
N LEU A 88 -3.00 4.38 -8.41
CA LEU A 88 -2.48 5.71 -8.74
C LEU A 88 -1.47 6.21 -7.70
N ALA A 89 -1.80 6.06 -6.41
CA ALA A 89 -0.91 6.45 -5.33
C ALA A 89 0.39 5.64 -5.33
N ALA A 90 0.34 4.33 -5.64
CA ALA A 90 1.55 3.51 -5.75
C ALA A 90 2.47 3.99 -6.89
N VAL A 91 1.91 4.35 -8.06
CA VAL A 91 2.69 4.95 -9.15
C VAL A 91 3.34 6.26 -8.69
N ALA A 92 2.58 7.13 -8.01
CA ALA A 92 3.09 8.40 -7.51
C ALA A 92 4.19 8.23 -6.45
N VAL A 93 4.01 7.28 -5.50
CA VAL A 93 5.06 6.94 -4.51
C VAL A 93 6.31 6.43 -5.21
N GLY A 94 6.18 5.52 -6.19
CA GLY A 94 7.30 5.03 -6.96
C GLY A 94 8.07 6.17 -7.65
N TYR A 95 7.36 7.10 -8.26
CA TYR A 95 7.98 8.26 -8.90
C TYR A 95 8.74 9.15 -7.91
N VAL A 96 8.14 9.44 -6.75
CA VAL A 96 8.82 10.24 -5.71
C VAL A 96 10.03 9.52 -5.13
N MET A 97 9.95 8.20 -4.95
CA MET A 97 11.10 7.40 -4.52
C MET A 97 12.25 7.44 -5.54
N MET A 98 11.93 7.41 -6.84
CA MET A 98 12.93 7.56 -7.89
C MET A 98 13.64 8.91 -7.81
N LEU A 99 12.88 9.99 -7.62
CA LEU A 99 13.44 11.33 -7.48
C LEU A 99 14.32 11.46 -6.23
N ALA A 100 13.83 10.95 -5.09
CA ALA A 100 14.56 10.98 -3.83
C ALA A 100 15.86 10.16 -3.91
N TYR A 101 15.81 8.97 -4.50
CA TYR A 101 16.97 8.08 -4.64
C TYR A 101 18.05 8.64 -5.58
N GLY A 102 17.65 9.46 -6.56
CA GLY A 102 18.57 10.16 -7.47
C GLY A 102 19.01 11.56 -7.01
N SER A 103 18.64 11.99 -5.78
CA SER A 103 18.91 13.34 -5.30
C SER A 103 19.95 13.36 -4.18
N ALA A 104 20.84 14.36 -4.19
CA ALA A 104 21.77 14.63 -3.09
C ALA A 104 21.06 15.10 -1.80
N THR A 105 19.83 15.58 -1.91
CA THR A 105 19.00 16.07 -0.79
C THR A 105 17.65 15.35 -0.78
N PRO A 106 17.62 14.03 -0.48
CA PRO A 106 16.40 13.22 -0.54
C PRO A 106 15.30 13.72 0.40
N GLU A 107 15.64 14.34 1.53
CA GLU A 107 14.71 14.85 2.54
C GLU A 107 13.71 15.87 1.98
N GLN A 108 14.03 16.60 0.93
CA GLN A 108 13.10 17.55 0.29
C GLN A 108 11.86 16.86 -0.32
N TYR A 109 11.98 15.58 -0.69
CA TYR A 109 10.87 14.78 -1.23
C TYR A 109 10.06 14.07 -0.14
N PHE A 110 10.55 14.09 1.12
CA PHE A 110 9.90 13.36 2.20
C PHE A 110 8.47 13.80 2.50
N PRO A 111 8.11 15.08 2.54
CA PRO A 111 6.73 15.50 2.80
C PRO A 111 5.75 14.95 1.74
N MET A 112 6.14 14.98 0.46
CA MET A 112 5.32 14.44 -0.63
C MET A 112 5.24 12.91 -0.56
N PHE A 113 6.36 12.23 -0.28
CA PHE A 113 6.40 10.79 -0.06
C PHE A 113 5.47 10.38 1.08
N LEU A 114 5.57 11.03 2.24
CA LEU A 114 4.73 10.73 3.40
C LEU A 114 3.26 10.98 3.09
N GLY A 115 2.91 12.10 2.45
CA GLY A 115 1.53 12.41 2.07
C GLY A 115 0.92 11.32 1.17
N LEU A 116 1.66 10.87 0.15
CA LEU A 116 1.23 9.78 -0.74
C LEU A 116 1.12 8.43 -0.01
N PHE A 117 2.05 8.15 0.90
CA PHE A 117 1.97 6.96 1.74
C PHE A 117 0.75 6.99 2.67
N LEU A 118 0.39 8.16 3.21
CA LEU A 118 -0.84 8.31 4.00
C LEU A 118 -2.09 8.09 3.15
N VAL A 119 -2.09 8.48 1.87
CA VAL A 119 -3.17 8.13 0.92
C VAL A 119 -3.26 6.62 0.75
N LEU A 120 -2.15 5.90 0.63
CA LEU A 120 -2.14 4.42 0.56
C LEU A 120 -2.71 3.80 1.84
N PHE A 121 -2.33 4.30 3.02
CA PHE A 121 -2.87 3.83 4.29
C PHE A 121 -4.36 4.13 4.45
N PHE A 122 -4.78 5.34 4.12
CA PHE A 122 -6.18 5.73 4.14
C PHE A 122 -7.03 4.84 3.23
N ALA A 123 -6.59 4.67 2.00
CA ALA A 123 -7.27 3.86 1.01
C ALA A 123 -7.30 2.37 1.42
N SER A 124 -6.17 1.81 1.86
CA SER A 124 -6.12 0.41 2.32
C SER A 124 -6.98 0.17 3.57
N GLY A 125 -7.08 1.16 4.46
CA GLY A 125 -7.96 1.10 5.63
C GLY A 125 -9.44 1.04 5.25
N ILE A 126 -9.90 1.95 4.39
CA ILE A 126 -11.28 1.93 3.85
C ILE A 126 -11.55 0.62 3.12
N GLY A 127 -10.63 0.20 2.25
CA GLY A 127 -10.75 -1.05 1.50
C GLY A 127 -10.81 -2.27 2.42
N ASN A 128 -10.08 -2.27 3.53
CA ASN A 128 -10.14 -3.35 4.51
C ASN A 128 -11.54 -3.45 5.17
N GLY A 129 -12.12 -2.33 5.59
CA GLY A 129 -13.50 -2.30 6.09
C GLY A 129 -14.50 -2.80 5.06
N SER A 130 -14.34 -2.39 3.81
CA SER A 130 -15.17 -2.79 2.68
C SER A 130 -15.09 -4.30 2.38
N THR A 131 -13.89 -4.84 2.25
CA THR A 131 -13.70 -6.27 1.94
C THR A 131 -14.10 -7.18 3.10
N PHE A 132 -13.91 -6.73 4.34
CA PHE A 132 -14.39 -7.43 5.52
C PHE A 132 -15.93 -7.55 5.51
N ARG A 133 -16.62 -6.46 5.23
CA ARG A 133 -18.08 -6.44 5.09
C ARG A 133 -18.54 -7.34 3.94
N THR A 134 -17.88 -7.29 2.80
CA THR A 134 -18.18 -8.13 1.63
C THR A 134 -18.18 -9.63 1.97
N ILE A 135 -17.22 -10.10 2.76
CA ILE A 135 -17.17 -11.51 3.21
C ILE A 135 -18.40 -11.84 4.05
N GLY A 136 -18.82 -10.96 4.97
CA GLY A 136 -20.00 -11.15 5.80
C GLY A 136 -21.33 -11.15 5.03
N VAL A 137 -21.37 -10.60 3.82
CA VAL A 137 -22.56 -10.61 2.94
C VAL A 137 -22.60 -11.84 2.04
N ILE A 138 -21.43 -12.31 1.57
CA ILE A 138 -21.34 -13.46 0.65
C ILE A 138 -21.50 -14.80 1.38
N PHE A 139 -20.98 -14.91 2.60
CA PHE A 139 -20.91 -16.15 3.37
C PHE A 139 -21.86 -16.15 4.55
N ASP A 140 -22.50 -17.28 4.82
CA ASP A 140 -23.34 -17.48 5.99
C ASP A 140 -22.55 -17.27 7.30
N ARG A 141 -23.26 -16.98 8.38
CA ARG A 141 -22.65 -16.73 9.70
C ARG A 141 -21.70 -17.84 10.16
N ALA A 142 -22.01 -19.10 9.84
CA ALA A 142 -21.15 -20.24 10.17
C ALA A 142 -19.86 -20.29 9.35
N GLN A 143 -19.89 -19.77 8.14
CA GLN A 143 -18.78 -19.81 7.18
C GLN A 143 -17.93 -18.52 7.22
N ALA A 144 -18.53 -17.37 7.51
CA ALA A 144 -17.87 -16.07 7.46
C ALA A 144 -16.64 -15.99 8.38
N GLY A 145 -16.71 -16.55 9.58
CA GLY A 145 -15.59 -16.57 10.52
C GLY A 145 -14.37 -17.35 10.01
N PRO A 146 -14.51 -18.63 9.64
CA PRO A 146 -13.43 -19.42 9.04
C PRO A 146 -12.86 -18.78 7.76
N VAL A 147 -13.70 -18.25 6.88
CA VAL A 147 -13.27 -17.57 5.62
C VAL A 147 -12.46 -16.31 5.94
N LEU A 148 -12.92 -15.50 6.90
CA LEU A 148 -12.17 -14.33 7.37
C LEU A 148 -10.81 -14.71 7.95
N GLY A 149 -10.76 -15.75 8.79
CA GLY A 149 -9.51 -16.25 9.36
C GLY A 149 -8.52 -16.67 8.27
N TRP A 150 -8.98 -17.49 7.32
CA TRP A 150 -8.17 -17.94 6.20
C TRP A 150 -7.67 -16.79 5.31
N THR A 151 -8.58 -15.93 4.88
CA THR A 151 -8.22 -14.78 4.01
C THR A 151 -7.29 -13.80 4.70
N SER A 152 -7.46 -13.61 6.03
CA SER A 152 -6.55 -12.77 6.84
C SER A 152 -5.16 -13.38 6.96
N ALA A 153 -5.06 -14.70 7.17
CA ALA A 153 -3.78 -15.40 7.22
C ALA A 153 -3.03 -15.28 5.88
N VAL A 154 -3.73 -15.50 4.76
CA VAL A 154 -3.13 -15.32 3.42
C VAL A 154 -2.73 -13.87 3.18
N ALA A 155 -3.56 -12.91 3.55
CA ALA A 155 -3.26 -11.48 3.37
C ALA A 155 -2.08 -11.02 4.24
N ALA A 156 -1.85 -11.65 5.40
CA ALA A 156 -0.73 -11.33 6.29
C ALA A 156 0.66 -11.55 5.64
N TYR A 157 0.76 -12.35 4.58
CA TYR A 157 2.00 -12.46 3.79
C TYR A 157 2.43 -11.12 3.17
N GLY A 158 1.54 -10.14 3.05
CA GLY A 158 1.89 -8.77 2.67
C GLY A 158 2.96 -8.15 3.57
N ALA A 159 2.98 -8.48 4.86
CA ALA A 159 4.00 -8.04 5.80
C ALA A 159 5.43 -8.48 5.41
N PHE A 160 5.54 -9.62 4.74
CA PHE A 160 6.81 -10.16 4.27
C PHE A 160 7.12 -9.74 2.84
N ILE A 161 6.15 -9.88 1.93
CA ILE A 161 6.36 -9.66 0.49
C ILE A 161 6.73 -8.20 0.20
N ALA A 162 6.02 -7.22 0.78
CA ALA A 162 6.24 -5.82 0.45
C ALA A 162 7.65 -5.32 0.85
N PRO A 163 8.14 -5.50 2.09
CA PRO A 163 9.48 -5.05 2.45
C PRO A 163 10.59 -5.84 1.72
N VAL A 164 10.38 -7.13 1.42
CA VAL A 164 11.35 -7.92 0.65
C VAL A 164 11.49 -7.38 -0.76
N LEU A 165 10.39 -7.13 -1.47
CA LEU A 165 10.41 -6.57 -2.82
C LEU A 165 11.06 -5.19 -2.84
N ILE A 166 10.66 -4.30 -1.93
CA ILE A 166 11.23 -2.96 -1.82
C ILE A 166 12.75 -3.05 -1.56
N GLY A 167 13.17 -3.89 -0.61
CA GLY A 167 14.58 -4.09 -0.31
C GLY A 167 15.41 -4.64 -1.48
N GLN A 168 14.85 -5.57 -2.25
CA GLN A 168 15.51 -6.11 -3.45
C GLN A 168 15.67 -5.05 -4.54
N TYR A 169 14.63 -4.27 -4.82
CA TYR A 169 14.70 -3.22 -5.83
C TYR A 169 15.58 -2.03 -5.40
N ILE A 170 15.66 -1.72 -4.10
CA ILE A 170 16.62 -0.74 -3.59
C ILE A 170 18.06 -1.24 -3.85
N LYS A 171 18.36 -2.51 -3.55
CA LYS A 171 19.68 -3.11 -3.84
C LYS A 171 20.00 -3.11 -5.34
N ALA A 172 18.99 -3.23 -6.19
CA ALA A 172 19.14 -3.17 -7.65
C ALA A 172 19.25 -1.73 -8.18
N GLY A 173 19.22 -0.71 -7.34
CA GLY A 173 19.29 0.71 -7.73
C GLY A 173 18.02 1.27 -8.37
N ALA A 174 16.90 0.56 -8.24
CA ALA A 174 15.63 0.92 -8.89
C ALA A 174 14.42 0.77 -7.93
N PRO A 175 14.39 1.49 -6.79
CA PRO A 175 13.38 1.33 -5.75
C PRO A 175 11.95 1.56 -6.22
N GLN A 176 11.75 2.39 -7.24
CA GLN A 176 10.45 2.68 -7.85
C GLN A 176 9.76 1.45 -8.43
N LEU A 177 10.52 0.45 -8.89
CA LEU A 177 9.97 -0.74 -9.55
C LEU A 177 9.10 -1.59 -8.60
N ALA A 178 9.40 -1.58 -7.30
CA ALA A 178 8.55 -2.25 -6.31
C ALA A 178 7.13 -1.66 -6.31
N PHE A 179 7.01 -0.34 -6.31
CA PHE A 179 5.71 0.35 -6.29
C PHE A 179 4.99 0.26 -7.63
N TYR A 180 5.71 0.27 -8.75
CA TYR A 180 5.11 -0.02 -10.06
C TYR A 180 4.58 -1.45 -10.13
N GLY A 181 5.29 -2.42 -9.55
CA GLY A 181 4.80 -3.79 -9.39
C GLY A 181 3.51 -3.87 -8.57
N PHE A 182 3.41 -3.12 -7.46
CA PHE A 182 2.16 -3.03 -6.68
C PHE A 182 1.04 -2.37 -7.49
N ALA A 183 1.33 -1.33 -8.27
CA ALA A 183 0.32 -0.70 -9.14
C ALA A 183 -0.24 -1.67 -10.18
N VAL A 184 0.61 -2.48 -10.81
CA VAL A 184 0.20 -3.56 -11.73
C VAL A 184 -0.67 -4.60 -11.01
N PHE A 185 -0.27 -5.02 -9.82
CA PHE A 185 -1.06 -5.93 -8.99
C PHE A 185 -2.44 -5.36 -8.66
N TYR A 186 -2.53 -4.08 -8.31
CA TYR A 186 -3.80 -3.41 -8.05
C TYR A 186 -4.65 -3.31 -9.32
N ALA A 187 -4.06 -3.03 -10.46
CA ALA A 187 -4.77 -3.03 -11.75
C ALA A 187 -5.38 -4.41 -12.08
N LEU A 188 -4.64 -5.49 -11.84
CA LEU A 188 -5.17 -6.85 -11.99
C LEU A 188 -6.34 -7.11 -11.03
N CYS A 189 -6.23 -6.64 -9.79
CA CYS A 189 -7.30 -6.78 -8.80
C CYS A 189 -8.55 -5.94 -9.13
N LEU A 190 -8.40 -4.79 -9.79
CA LEU A 190 -9.53 -4.03 -10.34
C LEU A 190 -10.30 -4.85 -11.38
N VAL A 191 -9.60 -5.52 -12.30
CA VAL A 191 -10.21 -6.39 -13.30
C VAL A 191 -10.94 -7.55 -12.63
N LEU A 192 -10.30 -8.21 -11.63
CA LEU A 192 -10.92 -9.30 -10.88
C LEU A 192 -12.17 -8.86 -10.12
N ASN A 193 -12.11 -7.72 -9.43
CA ASN A 193 -13.25 -7.19 -8.70
C ASN A 193 -14.42 -6.86 -9.63
N TRP A 194 -14.13 -6.18 -10.74
CA TRP A 194 -15.14 -5.90 -11.75
C TRP A 194 -15.75 -7.18 -12.33
N TRP A 195 -14.92 -8.15 -12.69
CA TRP A 195 -15.37 -9.40 -13.31
C TRP A 195 -16.28 -10.21 -12.40
N PHE A 196 -15.94 -10.36 -11.13
CA PHE A 196 -16.67 -11.22 -10.21
C PHE A 196 -17.88 -10.53 -9.56
N TYR A 197 -17.85 -9.21 -9.36
CA TYR A 197 -18.84 -8.52 -8.54
C TYR A 197 -19.55 -7.33 -9.19
N LEU A 198 -18.99 -6.71 -10.22
CA LEU A 198 -19.55 -5.48 -10.79
C LEU A 198 -20.11 -5.62 -12.19
N ARG A 199 -19.75 -6.65 -12.95
CA ARG A 199 -20.32 -6.89 -14.27
C ARG A 199 -21.81 -7.25 -14.17
N GLY A 200 -22.59 -7.03 -15.25
CA GLY A 200 -24.04 -7.25 -15.28
C GLY A 200 -24.49 -8.66 -14.87
N ASN A 201 -23.71 -9.69 -15.20
CA ASN A 201 -23.99 -11.12 -14.93
C ASN A 201 -23.12 -11.66 -13.78
N ALA A 202 -22.73 -10.82 -12.81
CA ALA A 202 -21.99 -11.29 -11.65
C ALA A 202 -22.87 -12.21 -10.76
N TYR A 203 -22.26 -13.29 -10.23
CA TYR A 203 -22.96 -14.26 -9.38
C TYR A 203 -23.50 -13.62 -8.09
N VAL A 204 -22.68 -12.78 -7.45
CA VAL A 204 -23.13 -11.91 -6.37
C VAL A 204 -22.84 -10.47 -6.81
N LYS A 205 -23.88 -9.69 -7.05
CA LYS A 205 -23.74 -8.34 -7.58
C LYS A 205 -23.54 -7.35 -6.44
N ASN A 206 -22.37 -6.70 -6.43
CA ASN A 206 -22.00 -5.63 -5.50
C ASN A 206 -22.33 -5.96 -4.02
N PRO A 207 -21.79 -7.07 -3.51
CA PRO A 207 -22.01 -7.48 -2.13
C PRO A 207 -21.51 -6.45 -1.12
#